data_a1a87736ee3ff43e79c39f0b0290de99
#
_entry.id   a1a87736ee3ff43e79c39f0b0290de99
#
_cell.length_a   1.000
_cell.length_b   1.000
_cell.length_c   1.000
_cell.angle_alpha   90.00
_cell.angle_beta   90.00
_cell.angle_gamma   90.00
#
_symmetry.space_group_name_H-M   'P 1'
#
loop_
_entity.id
_entity.type
_entity.pdbx_description
1 polymer ?
#
loop_
_entity_poly.entity_id
_entity_poly.type
_entity_poly.pdbx_seq_one_letter_code
_entity_poly.pdbx_strand_id
1 'polypeptide(L)'
;MSISSSLNAGVAGLSANATRLATISDNIANSGTYGYKRASADFENFVINQAHGAGTYSAGGVRASTTRLVEEHGPLVATGNALDLAVAGRGMLPVTTAVSLNASTGERPLMMTTTGAFRANAQGVLTTESGLVLLGWPANADGTIPVLPRDTISGLEPVVINANQSAGDPTTKMNLGLNLPATKTEAGASATPLPLSIEYFGNLGTSETLDITFTPTVPATGSSNTWKMQVRDSAQNGALIGDYDLVFDATRANGGTLASVTAVAGGAYNAANGTLALTVAGGPLTMTIGKIGDGKGLTQLSDSFAPTSITKDGSPVGNLTAVEVDDNGYITASYDTGFTRRIYQIPVVDVPSPNGLIALNNQTFQVSPDSGSFFLWNAGDGPTGALKGYAREGSATDVAAELTNLIQTQRAYSSNAKVIQTVDEMLQETTNIKR
;
A
#
# COMPACT_ATOMS: atom_id res chain seq x y z
N MET A 1 -28.44 9.02 55.49
CA MET A 1 -27.32 8.31 54.85
C MET A 1 -26.83 7.24 55.79
N SER A 2 -26.65 6.01 55.35
CA SER A 2 -25.96 5.03 56.17
C SER A 2 -24.45 5.31 56.09
N ILE A 3 -23.78 5.35 57.23
CA ILE A 3 -22.31 5.53 57.35
C ILE A 3 -21.60 4.51 56.45
N SER A 4 -22.13 3.29 56.38
CA SER A 4 -21.65 2.22 55.50
C SER A 4 -21.71 2.57 53.99
N SER A 5 -22.78 3.23 53.48
CA SER A 5 -22.85 3.62 52.07
C SER A 5 -21.84 4.71 51.72
N SER A 6 -21.57 5.64 52.64
CA SER A 6 -20.54 6.68 52.45
C SER A 6 -19.12 6.09 52.44
N LEU A 7 -18.85 5.12 53.30
CA LEU A 7 -17.59 4.38 53.31
C LEU A 7 -17.38 3.62 51.97
N ASN A 8 -18.39 2.85 51.55
CA ASN A 8 -18.32 2.09 50.29
C ASN A 8 -18.10 3.02 49.07
N ALA A 9 -18.79 4.15 49.00
CA ALA A 9 -18.59 5.12 47.94
C ALA A 9 -17.19 5.74 47.99
N GLY A 10 -16.65 6.04 49.15
CA GLY A 10 -15.27 6.52 49.33
C GLY A 10 -14.23 5.49 48.86
N VAL A 11 -14.40 4.21 49.24
CA VAL A 11 -13.52 3.11 48.80
C VAL A 11 -13.59 2.92 47.31
N ALA A 12 -14.79 2.92 46.72
CA ALA A 12 -14.97 2.84 45.26
C ALA A 12 -14.29 4.03 44.53
N GLY A 13 -14.41 5.24 45.09
CA GLY A 13 -13.74 6.44 44.58
C GLY A 13 -12.20 6.35 44.67
N LEU A 14 -11.65 5.79 45.75
CA LEU A 14 -10.20 5.53 45.88
C LEU A 14 -9.73 4.53 44.80
N SER A 15 -10.44 3.41 44.67
CA SER A 15 -10.12 2.38 43.67
C SER A 15 -10.16 2.94 42.24
N ALA A 16 -11.20 3.70 41.89
CA ALA A 16 -11.33 4.32 40.59
C ALA A 16 -10.20 5.35 40.29
N ASN A 17 -9.85 6.18 41.31
CA ASN A 17 -8.73 7.13 41.15
C ASN A 17 -7.37 6.41 41.12
N ALA A 18 -7.19 5.27 41.80
CA ALA A 18 -5.99 4.46 41.66
C ALA A 18 -5.83 3.89 40.26
N THR A 19 -6.91 3.40 39.65
CA THR A 19 -6.91 2.96 38.25
C THR A 19 -6.53 4.10 37.30
N ARG A 20 -7.12 5.29 37.49
CA ARG A 20 -6.79 6.48 36.66
C ARG A 20 -5.33 6.90 36.84
N LEU A 21 -4.81 6.83 38.09
CA LEU A 21 -3.40 7.10 38.33
C LEU A 21 -2.48 6.13 37.63
N ALA A 22 -2.83 4.83 37.61
CA ALA A 22 -2.09 3.81 36.90
C ALA A 22 -2.08 4.07 35.38
N THR A 23 -3.23 4.42 34.74
CA THR A 23 -3.29 4.75 33.32
C THR A 23 -2.47 6.00 32.98
N ILE A 24 -2.52 7.05 33.76
CA ILE A 24 -1.69 8.25 33.62
C ILE A 24 -0.20 7.91 33.69
N SER A 25 0.19 7.10 34.66
CA SER A 25 1.58 6.68 34.84
C SER A 25 2.08 5.84 33.66
N ASP A 26 1.26 4.94 33.11
CA ASP A 26 1.57 4.15 31.92
C ASP A 26 1.71 5.05 30.68
N ASN A 27 0.82 6.03 30.50
CA ASN A 27 0.89 7.00 29.42
C ASN A 27 2.19 7.83 29.47
N ILE A 28 2.56 8.35 30.64
CA ILE A 28 3.80 9.13 30.82
C ILE A 28 5.02 8.26 30.55
N ALA A 29 5.06 7.02 31.07
CA ALA A 29 6.17 6.09 30.86
C ALA A 29 6.38 5.76 29.37
N ASN A 30 5.31 5.75 28.57
CA ASN A 30 5.33 5.43 27.16
C ASN A 30 5.29 6.67 26.25
N SER A 31 5.51 7.86 26.76
CA SER A 31 5.51 9.10 25.98
C SER A 31 6.59 9.16 24.90
N GLY A 32 7.69 8.41 25.04
CA GLY A 32 8.75 8.24 24.03
C GLY A 32 8.60 7.00 23.15
N THR A 33 7.56 6.18 23.35
CA THR A 33 7.37 4.93 22.62
C THR A 33 6.64 5.18 21.31
N TYR A 34 7.26 4.86 20.18
CA TYR A 34 6.64 5.00 18.86
C TYR A 34 5.39 4.11 18.73
N GLY A 35 4.31 4.67 18.18
CA GLY A 35 3.04 3.97 17.97
C GLY A 35 2.26 3.67 19.24
N TYR A 36 2.68 4.21 20.40
CA TYR A 36 1.92 4.05 21.63
C TYR A 36 0.60 4.81 21.56
N LYS A 37 -0.49 4.11 21.86
CA LYS A 37 -1.83 4.67 21.99
C LYS A 37 -2.15 4.83 23.48
N ARG A 38 -2.55 6.02 23.89
CA ARG A 38 -2.79 6.30 25.30
C ARG A 38 -4.00 5.54 25.85
N ALA A 39 -3.95 5.20 27.13
CA ALA A 39 -5.08 4.63 27.85
C ALA A 39 -5.86 5.72 28.60
N SER A 40 -7.19 5.64 28.58
CA SER A 40 -8.09 6.48 29.38
C SER A 40 -8.80 5.64 30.42
N ALA A 41 -9.01 6.19 31.61
CA ALA A 41 -9.87 5.61 32.63
C ALA A 41 -11.15 6.45 32.74
N ASP A 42 -12.27 5.87 32.33
CA ASP A 42 -13.58 6.48 32.39
C ASP A 42 -14.32 6.04 33.63
N PHE A 43 -15.06 6.96 34.26
CA PHE A 43 -15.77 6.73 35.49
C PHE A 43 -17.26 6.56 35.25
N GLU A 44 -17.78 5.40 35.64
CA GLU A 44 -19.19 5.04 35.53
C GLU A 44 -19.83 5.07 36.94
N ASN A 45 -20.97 5.73 37.07
CA ASN A 45 -21.69 5.73 38.33
C ASN A 45 -22.53 4.45 38.51
N PHE A 46 -22.50 3.87 39.70
CA PHE A 46 -23.45 2.82 40.07
C PHE A 46 -24.76 3.42 40.53
N VAL A 47 -25.84 3.08 39.82
CA VAL A 47 -27.21 3.44 40.21
C VAL A 47 -27.80 2.29 41.03
N ILE A 48 -28.03 2.50 42.32
CA ILE A 48 -28.78 1.57 43.18
C ILE A 48 -30.26 1.91 43.04
N ASN A 49 -31.09 0.96 42.55
CA ASN A 49 -32.53 1.13 42.48
C ASN A 49 -33.08 1.30 43.90
N GLN A 50 -33.48 2.53 44.27
CA GLN A 50 -34.14 2.83 45.51
C GLN A 50 -35.66 2.61 45.27
N ALA A 51 -36.31 1.72 46.08
CA ALA A 51 -37.75 1.64 46.12
C ALA A 51 -38.31 3.01 46.52
N HIS A 52 -39.23 3.56 45.73
CA HIS A 52 -39.94 4.81 46.06
C HIS A 52 -40.59 4.69 47.44
N GLY A 53 -40.04 5.39 48.44
CA GLY A 53 -40.60 5.43 49.77
C GLY A 53 -39.65 5.43 50.97
N ALA A 54 -38.39 5.06 50.82
CA ALA A 54 -37.41 5.15 51.89
C ALA A 54 -36.69 6.51 51.80
N GLY A 55 -36.93 7.41 52.70
CA GLY A 55 -36.32 8.75 52.79
C GLY A 55 -34.80 8.78 53.06
N THR A 56 -34.08 7.69 52.73
CA THR A 56 -32.63 7.55 52.92
C THR A 56 -31.93 7.38 51.55
N TYR A 57 -31.09 8.36 51.22
CA TYR A 57 -30.20 8.27 50.05
C TYR A 57 -29.10 7.20 50.31
N SER A 58 -28.93 6.24 49.38
CA SER A 58 -27.84 5.27 49.40
C SER A 58 -26.89 5.58 48.23
N ALA A 59 -25.61 5.85 48.55
CA ALA A 59 -24.60 6.11 47.51
C ALA A 59 -24.15 4.80 46.86
N GLY A 60 -24.24 4.70 45.52
CA GLY A 60 -23.86 3.50 44.75
C GLY A 60 -22.34 3.39 44.53
N GLY A 61 -21.63 4.52 44.62
CA GLY A 61 -20.20 4.56 44.30
C GLY A 61 -19.91 4.71 42.80
N VAL A 62 -18.67 4.48 42.45
CA VAL A 62 -18.13 4.63 41.08
C VAL A 62 -17.32 3.41 40.70
N ARG A 63 -17.35 3.05 39.40
CA ARG A 63 -16.47 2.07 38.77
C ARG A 63 -15.61 2.77 37.75
N ALA A 64 -14.34 2.36 37.63
CA ALA A 64 -13.50 2.76 36.51
C ALA A 64 -13.44 1.64 35.45
N SER A 65 -13.63 2.01 34.19
CA SER A 65 -13.31 1.19 33.03
C SER A 65 -12.09 1.81 32.31
N THR A 66 -11.22 0.97 31.75
CA THR A 66 -10.04 1.44 31.01
C THR A 66 -10.22 1.12 29.53
N THR A 67 -10.06 2.15 28.70
CA THR A 67 -10.13 2.02 27.23
C THR A 67 -8.84 2.54 26.63
N ARG A 68 -8.31 1.87 25.60
CA ARG A 68 -7.18 2.36 24.84
C ARG A 68 -7.72 3.14 23.64
N LEU A 69 -7.29 4.40 23.49
CA LEU A 69 -7.75 5.32 22.47
C LEU A 69 -6.92 5.10 21.20
N VAL A 70 -7.24 4.05 20.44
CA VAL A 70 -6.50 3.64 19.25
C VAL A 70 -6.71 4.62 18.08
N GLU A 71 -7.85 5.30 18.04
CA GLU A 71 -8.15 6.33 17.03
C GLU A 71 -7.35 7.63 17.21
N GLU A 72 -6.76 7.87 18.39
CA GLU A 72 -5.89 9.02 18.60
C GLU A 72 -4.52 8.78 17.96
N HIS A 73 -4.02 9.76 17.22
CA HIS A 73 -2.74 9.67 16.54
C HIS A 73 -1.67 10.54 17.20
N GLY A 74 -0.46 9.98 17.28
CA GLY A 74 0.73 10.72 17.64
C GLY A 74 1.27 11.54 16.44
N PRO A 75 2.20 12.47 16.69
CA PRO A 75 2.87 13.22 15.63
C PRO A 75 3.71 12.28 14.77
N LEU A 76 3.75 12.55 13.44
CA LEU A 76 4.66 11.86 12.55
C LEU A 76 6.07 12.43 12.71
N VAL A 77 7.03 11.55 13.00
CA VAL A 77 8.45 11.88 13.18
C VAL A 77 9.20 11.38 11.96
N ALA A 78 9.86 12.30 11.23
CA ALA A 78 10.67 11.92 10.08
C ALA A 78 11.92 11.14 10.50
N THR A 79 12.31 10.17 9.69
CA THR A 79 13.48 9.31 9.88
C THR A 79 14.32 9.24 8.62
N GLY A 80 15.54 8.69 8.70
CA GLY A 80 16.44 8.53 7.56
C GLY A 80 16.25 7.24 6.75
N ASN A 81 15.29 6.39 7.10
CA ASN A 81 15.11 5.11 6.41
C ASN A 81 13.77 5.01 5.69
N ALA A 82 13.80 4.66 4.41
CA ALA A 82 12.64 4.54 3.53
C ALA A 82 11.58 3.54 4.01
N LEU A 83 12.01 2.51 4.73
CA LEU A 83 11.17 1.43 5.23
C LEU A 83 10.72 1.64 6.69
N ASP A 84 10.94 2.82 7.25
CA ASP A 84 10.23 3.29 8.44
C ASP A 84 8.88 3.80 7.98
N LEU A 85 7.82 3.12 8.40
CA LEU A 85 6.47 3.33 7.87
C LEU A 85 5.52 3.81 8.97
N ALA A 86 4.65 4.74 8.61
CA ALA A 86 3.54 5.16 9.44
C ALA A 86 2.29 5.45 8.59
N VAL A 87 1.11 5.32 9.17
CA VAL A 87 -0.15 5.70 8.54
C VAL A 87 -0.48 7.15 8.94
N ALA A 88 -0.62 8.04 7.97
CA ALA A 88 -0.99 9.44 8.18
C ALA A 88 -2.50 9.58 8.19
N GLY A 89 -3.13 9.26 9.31
CA GLY A 89 -4.59 9.26 9.48
C GLY A 89 -5.14 7.91 9.89
N ARG A 90 -6.42 7.68 9.65
CA ARG A 90 -7.13 6.48 10.07
C ARG A 90 -6.61 5.23 9.34
N GLY A 91 -6.52 4.13 10.08
CA GLY A 91 -6.12 2.82 9.60
C GLY A 91 -4.77 2.34 10.15
N MET A 92 -4.40 1.11 9.84
CA MET A 92 -3.23 0.43 10.38
C MET A 92 -2.54 -0.43 9.32
N LEU A 93 -1.26 -0.69 9.51
CA LEU A 93 -0.46 -1.60 8.70
C LEU A 93 -0.78 -3.05 9.06
N PRO A 94 -1.01 -3.94 8.10
CA PRO A 94 -1.16 -5.37 8.35
C PRO A 94 0.19 -6.00 8.67
N VAL A 95 0.28 -6.68 9.80
CA VAL A 95 1.49 -7.39 10.22
C VAL A 95 1.15 -8.77 10.77
N THR A 96 2.15 -9.64 10.80
CA THR A 96 2.07 -10.95 11.46
C THR A 96 3.34 -11.22 12.26
N THR A 97 3.42 -12.32 12.98
CA THR A 97 4.65 -12.71 13.68
C THR A 97 5.59 -13.51 12.79
N ALA A 98 6.89 -13.37 12.97
CA ALA A 98 7.89 -14.16 12.26
C ALA A 98 7.72 -15.68 12.47
N VAL A 99 7.21 -16.09 13.62
CA VAL A 99 6.95 -17.52 13.94
C VAL A 99 5.86 -18.11 13.04
N SER A 100 4.90 -17.32 12.61
CA SER A 100 3.76 -17.77 11.78
C SER A 100 4.04 -17.77 10.26
N LEU A 101 5.27 -17.44 9.84
CA LEU A 101 5.64 -17.45 8.41
C LEU A 101 5.51 -18.84 7.75
N ASN A 102 5.72 -19.90 8.50
CA ASN A 102 5.60 -21.28 8.01
C ASN A 102 4.16 -21.81 7.98
N ALA A 103 3.20 -21.04 8.55
CA ALA A 103 1.79 -21.40 8.49
C ALA A 103 1.19 -21.03 7.12
N SER A 104 0.15 -21.75 6.69
CA SER A 104 -0.59 -21.44 5.48
C SER A 104 -1.22 -20.03 5.59
N THR A 105 -1.40 -19.35 4.46
CA THR A 105 -1.85 -17.95 4.40
C THR A 105 -3.15 -17.71 5.20
N GLY A 106 -4.07 -18.67 5.21
CA GLY A 106 -5.33 -18.57 5.95
C GLY A 106 -5.23 -18.79 7.47
N GLU A 107 -4.11 -19.34 7.95
CA GLU A 107 -3.90 -19.64 9.38
C GLU A 107 -2.98 -18.61 10.08
N ARG A 108 -2.43 -17.66 9.33
CA ARG A 108 -1.58 -16.60 9.90
C ARG A 108 -2.44 -15.62 10.70
N PRO A 109 -2.09 -15.30 11.96
CA PRO A 109 -2.81 -14.28 12.72
C PRO A 109 -2.58 -12.91 12.07
N LEU A 110 -3.66 -12.22 11.69
CA LEU A 110 -3.61 -10.82 11.31
C LEU A 110 -3.49 -9.98 12.57
N MET A 111 -2.40 -9.26 12.69
CA MET A 111 -2.21 -8.19 13.64
C MET A 111 -2.06 -6.87 12.89
N MET A 112 -2.29 -5.77 13.56
CA MET A 112 -2.26 -4.43 13.00
C MET A 112 -1.38 -3.54 13.85
N THR A 113 -0.65 -2.63 13.23
CA THR A 113 0.13 -1.59 13.90
C THR A 113 0.02 -0.27 13.15
N THR A 114 0.14 0.86 13.81
CA THR A 114 0.08 2.17 13.15
C THR A 114 1.41 2.61 12.57
N THR A 115 2.51 2.02 13.03
CA THR A 115 3.88 2.35 12.59
C THR A 115 4.83 1.17 12.80
N GLY A 116 5.91 1.13 12.05
CA GLY A 116 6.98 0.15 12.21
C GLY A 116 8.28 0.55 11.52
N ALA A 117 9.41 0.19 12.13
CA ALA A 117 10.73 0.29 11.51
C ALA A 117 11.08 -1.07 10.90
N PHE A 118 10.80 -1.21 9.60
CA PHE A 118 11.02 -2.48 8.91
C PHE A 118 12.42 -2.54 8.30
N ARG A 119 13.00 -3.75 8.32
CA ARG A 119 14.30 -4.06 7.72
C ARG A 119 14.23 -5.43 7.06
N ALA A 120 14.89 -5.61 5.94
CA ALA A 120 15.02 -6.92 5.32
C ALA A 120 15.95 -7.81 6.17
N ASN A 121 15.45 -8.98 6.55
CA ASN A 121 16.27 -9.99 7.22
C ASN A 121 17.14 -10.77 6.21
N ALA A 122 17.85 -11.83 6.66
CA ALA A 122 18.71 -12.64 5.80
C ALA A 122 17.97 -13.35 4.66
N GLN A 123 16.65 -13.55 4.79
CA GLN A 123 15.76 -14.12 3.76
C GLN A 123 15.08 -13.03 2.92
N GLY A 124 15.39 -11.75 3.15
CA GLY A 124 14.78 -10.62 2.46
C GLY A 124 13.41 -10.21 3.01
N VAL A 125 12.86 -10.89 4.02
CA VAL A 125 11.54 -10.58 4.59
C VAL A 125 11.63 -9.29 5.39
N LEU A 126 10.68 -8.37 5.17
CA LEU A 126 10.59 -7.13 5.95
C LEU A 126 10.08 -7.41 7.35
N THR A 127 10.97 -7.27 8.33
CA THR A 127 10.69 -7.48 9.74
C THR A 127 11.06 -6.28 10.58
N THR A 128 10.33 -6.06 11.68
CA THR A 128 10.75 -5.13 12.72
C THR A 128 11.73 -5.84 13.67
N GLU A 129 12.45 -5.08 14.48
CA GLU A 129 13.33 -5.59 15.53
C GLU A 129 12.57 -6.44 16.56
N SER A 130 11.29 -6.16 16.78
CA SER A 130 10.40 -6.94 17.66
C SER A 130 9.86 -8.24 17.01
N GLY A 131 10.23 -8.56 15.76
CA GLY A 131 9.84 -9.78 15.05
C GLY A 131 8.45 -9.70 14.38
N LEU A 132 7.92 -8.51 14.17
CA LEU A 132 6.73 -8.31 13.34
C LEU A 132 7.11 -8.31 11.86
N VAL A 133 6.34 -9.00 11.05
CA VAL A 133 6.51 -9.12 9.59
C VAL A 133 5.47 -8.29 8.89
N LEU A 134 5.88 -7.44 7.97
CA LEU A 134 4.96 -6.65 7.14
C LEU A 134 4.28 -7.54 6.10
N LEU A 135 2.97 -7.37 5.97
CA LEU A 135 2.17 -8.03 4.95
C LEU A 135 1.78 -7.05 3.84
N GLY A 136 1.69 -7.55 2.61
CA GLY A 136 1.30 -6.76 1.45
C GLY A 136 0.74 -7.62 0.34
N TRP A 137 0.15 -7.00 -0.66
CA TRP A 137 -0.29 -7.63 -1.89
C TRP A 137 0.87 -7.70 -2.88
N PRO A 138 1.26 -8.90 -3.37
CA PRO A 138 2.32 -9.02 -4.35
C PRO A 138 1.89 -8.42 -5.70
N ALA A 139 2.81 -7.76 -6.37
CA ALA A 139 2.60 -7.29 -7.74
C ALA A 139 2.87 -8.42 -8.75
N ASN A 140 2.16 -8.36 -9.88
CA ASN A 140 2.46 -9.17 -11.05
C ASN A 140 3.82 -8.79 -11.66
N ALA A 141 4.31 -9.58 -12.61
CA ALA A 141 5.54 -9.30 -13.34
C ALA A 141 5.53 -7.93 -14.05
N ASP A 142 4.38 -7.43 -14.46
CA ASP A 142 4.19 -6.12 -15.10
C ASP A 142 4.05 -4.94 -14.10
N GLY A 143 4.20 -5.19 -12.79
CA GLY A 143 4.07 -4.19 -11.73
C GLY A 143 2.61 -3.82 -11.40
N THR A 144 1.62 -4.50 -11.95
CA THR A 144 0.21 -4.34 -11.61
C THR A 144 -0.15 -5.14 -10.37
N ILE A 145 -1.04 -4.61 -9.52
CA ILE A 145 -1.56 -5.35 -8.37
C ILE A 145 -2.83 -6.08 -8.81
N PRO A 146 -2.92 -7.41 -8.58
CA PRO A 146 -4.13 -8.16 -8.88
C PRO A 146 -5.31 -7.70 -8.02
N VAL A 147 -6.53 -7.90 -8.51
CA VAL A 147 -7.74 -7.65 -7.72
C VAL A 147 -7.90 -8.78 -6.71
N LEU A 148 -7.69 -8.47 -5.44
CA LEU A 148 -7.71 -9.42 -4.32
C LEU A 148 -8.88 -9.13 -3.38
N PRO A 149 -9.38 -10.15 -2.64
CA PRO A 149 -10.41 -9.96 -1.62
C PRO A 149 -9.94 -8.97 -0.55
N ARG A 150 -10.83 -8.08 -0.12
CA ARG A 150 -10.50 -7.00 0.83
C ARG A 150 -11.02 -7.25 2.25
N ASP A 151 -11.82 -8.26 2.42
CA ASP A 151 -12.43 -8.70 3.68
C ASP A 151 -11.77 -9.95 4.28
N THR A 152 -10.72 -10.45 3.62
CA THR A 152 -9.98 -11.65 4.04
C THR A 152 -8.46 -11.41 3.93
N ILE A 153 -7.69 -12.23 4.63
CA ILE A 153 -6.21 -12.21 4.59
C ILE A 153 -5.62 -13.05 3.44
N SER A 154 -6.46 -13.70 2.64
CA SER A 154 -6.02 -14.70 1.66
C SER A 154 -5.08 -14.18 0.57
N GLY A 155 -5.14 -12.88 0.28
CA GLY A 155 -4.26 -12.22 -0.68
C GLY A 155 -3.03 -11.54 -0.06
N LEU A 156 -2.90 -11.56 1.27
CA LEU A 156 -1.77 -10.93 1.96
C LEU A 156 -0.59 -11.90 2.05
N GLU A 157 0.56 -11.47 1.58
CA GLU A 157 1.82 -12.21 1.67
C GLU A 157 2.86 -11.42 2.45
N PRO A 158 3.82 -12.09 3.11
CA PRO A 158 4.97 -11.40 3.68
C PRO A 158 5.72 -10.63 2.60
N VAL A 159 6.03 -9.37 2.87
CA VAL A 159 6.80 -8.56 1.93
C VAL A 159 8.25 -9.04 1.94
N VAL A 160 8.72 -9.50 0.78
CA VAL A 160 10.08 -10.02 0.58
C VAL A 160 10.83 -9.12 -0.39
N ILE A 161 11.96 -8.60 0.03
CA ILE A 161 12.88 -7.81 -0.78
C ILE A 161 14.17 -8.60 -0.94
N ASN A 162 14.33 -9.21 -2.10
CA ASN A 162 15.56 -9.96 -2.40
C ASN A 162 16.63 -8.98 -2.90
N ALA A 163 17.51 -8.54 -2.01
CA ALA A 163 18.63 -7.65 -2.35
C ALA A 163 19.59 -8.22 -3.41
N ASN A 164 19.65 -9.55 -3.53
CA ASN A 164 20.49 -10.25 -4.50
C ASN A 164 19.70 -10.67 -5.75
N GLN A 165 18.47 -10.23 -5.93
CA GLN A 165 17.71 -10.55 -7.10
C GLN A 165 18.16 -9.65 -8.25
N SER A 166 19.05 -10.17 -9.06
CA SER A 166 19.27 -9.65 -10.42
C SER A 166 18.01 -9.98 -11.21
N ALA A 167 17.08 -9.09 -11.28
CA ALA A 167 15.86 -9.27 -12.05
C ALA A 167 16.06 -8.67 -13.44
N GLY A 168 16.18 -9.52 -14.45
CA GLY A 168 15.90 -9.17 -15.84
C GLY A 168 14.53 -9.72 -16.18
N ASP A 169 13.64 -8.88 -16.66
CA ASP A 169 12.37 -9.36 -17.20
C ASP A 169 12.47 -9.43 -18.72
N PRO A 170 12.17 -10.58 -19.35
CA PRO A 170 12.14 -10.66 -20.82
C PRO A 170 11.06 -9.75 -21.39
N THR A 171 11.33 -9.15 -22.53
CA THR A 171 10.34 -8.35 -23.21
C THR A 171 9.27 -9.23 -23.83
N THR A 172 8.04 -9.10 -23.35
CA THR A 172 6.87 -9.84 -23.86
C THR A 172 5.88 -8.96 -24.59
N LYS A 173 5.88 -7.65 -24.29
CA LYS A 173 5.03 -6.65 -24.92
C LYS A 173 5.85 -5.44 -25.33
N MET A 174 5.53 -4.90 -26.52
CA MET A 174 6.14 -3.70 -27.08
C MET A 174 5.08 -2.84 -27.73
N ASN A 175 5.14 -1.52 -27.52
CA ASN A 175 4.31 -0.58 -28.25
C ASN A 175 5.19 0.20 -29.22
N LEU A 176 4.77 0.28 -30.47
CA LEU A 176 5.45 0.99 -31.55
C LEU A 176 4.55 2.09 -32.10
N GLY A 177 4.81 3.32 -31.69
CA GLY A 177 4.27 4.54 -32.31
C GLY A 177 5.33 5.18 -33.18
N LEU A 178 5.02 5.38 -34.47
CA LEU A 178 5.96 5.91 -35.45
C LEU A 178 5.20 6.62 -36.54
N ASN A 179 5.70 7.77 -37.00
CA ASN A 179 5.22 8.45 -38.17
C ASN A 179 6.07 8.09 -39.43
N LEU A 180 5.43 7.63 -40.49
CA LEU A 180 6.01 7.37 -41.78
C LEU A 180 5.75 8.57 -42.71
N PRO A 181 6.75 9.00 -43.54
CA PRO A 181 6.56 10.16 -44.41
C PRO A 181 5.64 9.84 -45.61
N ALA A 182 4.52 10.54 -45.72
CA ALA A 182 3.55 10.34 -46.83
C ALA A 182 4.18 10.61 -48.21
N THR A 183 5.09 11.58 -48.29
CA THR A 183 5.79 11.96 -49.53
C THR A 183 6.65 10.83 -50.12
N LYS A 184 7.03 9.83 -49.31
CA LYS A 184 7.80 8.67 -49.80
C LYS A 184 6.97 7.65 -50.60
N THR A 185 5.64 7.71 -50.52
CA THR A 185 4.74 6.82 -51.26
C THR A 185 4.17 7.48 -52.52
N GLU A 186 4.67 8.66 -52.92
CA GLU A 186 4.27 9.37 -54.13
C GLU A 186 5.07 8.94 -55.35
N ALA A 187 4.48 9.11 -56.53
CA ALA A 187 5.15 8.84 -57.80
C ALA A 187 6.44 9.65 -57.94
N GLY A 188 7.54 9.00 -58.30
CA GLY A 188 8.85 9.60 -58.47
C GLY A 188 9.65 9.74 -57.15
N ALA A 189 9.08 9.34 -56.00
CA ALA A 189 9.81 9.28 -54.73
C ALA A 189 10.89 8.16 -54.72
N SER A 190 11.85 8.25 -53.83
CA SER A 190 12.84 7.20 -53.63
C SER A 190 12.29 6.06 -52.79
N ALA A 191 12.34 4.83 -53.28
CA ALA A 191 11.95 3.63 -52.55
C ALA A 191 12.98 3.18 -51.49
N THR A 192 13.81 4.09 -51.00
CA THR A 192 14.83 3.78 -49.98
C THR A 192 14.18 3.33 -48.68
N PRO A 193 14.53 2.14 -48.17
CA PRO A 193 14.03 1.64 -46.91
C PRO A 193 14.44 2.54 -45.72
N LEU A 194 13.53 2.65 -44.73
CA LEU A 194 13.73 3.41 -43.49
C LEU A 194 13.94 2.41 -42.35
N PRO A 195 15.16 2.30 -41.79
CA PRO A 195 15.45 1.37 -40.68
C PRO A 195 15.07 1.97 -39.35
N LEU A 196 14.65 1.11 -38.44
CA LEU A 196 14.44 1.38 -37.02
C LEU A 196 14.89 0.18 -36.22
N SER A 197 15.84 0.37 -35.31
CA SER A 197 16.31 -0.68 -34.41
C SER A 197 15.77 -0.42 -33.00
N ILE A 198 15.12 -1.43 -32.41
CA ILE A 198 14.54 -1.36 -31.07
C ILE A 198 15.16 -2.44 -30.20
N GLU A 199 15.76 -2.04 -29.08
CA GLU A 199 16.29 -2.96 -28.08
C GLU A 199 15.14 -3.70 -27.38
N TYR A 200 15.33 -5.02 -27.17
CA TYR A 200 14.51 -5.84 -26.30
C TYR A 200 15.37 -6.75 -25.43
N PHE A 201 14.81 -7.30 -24.36
CA PHE A 201 15.55 -8.15 -23.42
C PHE A 201 15.11 -9.60 -23.57
N GLY A 202 16.09 -10.49 -23.73
CA GLY A 202 15.89 -11.94 -23.78
C GLY A 202 15.60 -12.55 -22.40
N ASN A 203 15.30 -13.85 -22.37
CA ASN A 203 14.96 -14.59 -21.14
C ASN A 203 16.09 -14.59 -20.07
N LEU A 204 17.31 -14.32 -20.47
CA LEU A 204 18.47 -14.20 -19.57
C LEU A 204 18.83 -12.73 -19.28
N GLY A 205 17.96 -11.78 -19.66
CA GLY A 205 18.22 -10.35 -19.51
C GLY A 205 19.29 -9.80 -20.46
N THR A 206 19.69 -10.56 -21.48
CA THR A 206 20.59 -10.10 -22.53
C THR A 206 19.89 -9.09 -23.40
N SER A 207 20.62 -8.00 -23.75
CA SER A 207 20.12 -7.00 -24.69
C SER A 207 20.23 -7.53 -26.11
N GLU A 208 19.10 -7.56 -26.81
CA GLU A 208 18.95 -7.97 -28.20
C GLU A 208 18.24 -6.85 -28.97
N THR A 209 18.21 -6.94 -30.30
CA THR A 209 17.64 -5.89 -31.14
C THR A 209 16.61 -6.47 -32.13
N LEU A 210 15.46 -5.79 -32.22
CA LEU A 210 14.54 -5.95 -33.34
C LEU A 210 14.87 -4.90 -34.41
N ASP A 211 15.32 -5.35 -35.55
CA ASP A 211 15.58 -4.48 -36.71
C ASP A 211 14.33 -4.44 -37.58
N ILE A 212 13.64 -3.31 -37.56
CA ILE A 212 12.42 -3.07 -38.31
C ILE A 212 12.76 -2.20 -39.54
N THR A 213 12.36 -2.64 -40.71
CA THR A 213 12.60 -1.89 -41.94
C THR A 213 11.27 -1.56 -42.59
N PHE A 214 11.05 -0.27 -42.87
CA PHE A 214 9.87 0.20 -43.61
C PHE A 214 10.27 0.58 -45.04
N THR A 215 9.73 -0.13 -46.03
CA THR A 215 9.99 0.12 -47.45
C THR A 215 8.74 0.70 -48.08
N PRO A 216 8.78 1.92 -48.66
CA PRO A 216 7.61 2.50 -49.31
C PRO A 216 7.35 1.80 -50.67
N THR A 217 6.09 1.63 -51.02
CA THR A 217 5.69 1.22 -52.36
C THR A 217 5.47 2.48 -53.20
N VAL A 218 6.35 2.71 -54.19
CA VAL A 218 6.28 3.89 -55.05
C VAL A 218 5.49 3.54 -56.31
N PRO A 219 4.32 4.16 -56.55
CA PRO A 219 3.51 3.89 -57.76
C PRO A 219 4.03 4.64 -58.99
N ALA A 220 3.60 4.28 -60.17
CA ALA A 220 3.93 5.00 -61.42
C ALA A 220 3.25 6.38 -61.50
N THR A 221 2.07 6.53 -60.87
CA THR A 221 1.30 7.79 -60.82
C THR A 221 0.56 7.89 -59.47
N GLY A 222 0.38 9.11 -58.93
CA GLY A 222 -0.33 9.36 -57.69
C GLY A 222 0.45 8.92 -56.46
N SER A 223 -0.26 8.50 -55.38
CA SER A 223 0.30 7.98 -54.15
C SER A 223 -0.27 6.60 -53.83
N SER A 224 0.57 5.68 -53.37
CA SER A 224 0.13 4.33 -52.97
C SER A 224 -0.36 4.26 -51.54
N ASN A 225 0.15 5.10 -50.64
CA ASN A 225 -0.03 5.06 -49.17
C ASN A 225 0.25 3.66 -48.58
N THR A 226 1.15 2.91 -49.23
CA THR A 226 1.45 1.51 -48.89
C THR A 226 2.91 1.37 -48.51
N TRP A 227 3.15 0.64 -47.44
CA TRP A 227 4.47 0.33 -46.88
C TRP A 227 4.60 -1.16 -46.65
N LYS A 228 5.80 -1.68 -46.86
CA LYS A 228 6.20 -3.00 -46.40
C LYS A 228 7.00 -2.86 -45.10
N MET A 229 6.54 -3.47 -44.03
CA MET A 229 7.23 -3.53 -42.75
C MET A 229 7.83 -4.91 -42.56
N GLN A 230 9.14 -5.00 -42.44
CA GLN A 230 9.87 -6.24 -42.15
C GLN A 230 10.51 -6.15 -40.76
N VAL A 231 10.34 -7.20 -39.96
CA VAL A 231 10.91 -7.30 -38.59
C VAL A 231 11.90 -8.46 -38.57
N ARG A 232 13.13 -8.18 -38.15
CA ARG A 232 14.21 -9.14 -38.02
C ARG A 232 14.68 -9.18 -36.55
N ASP A 233 15.10 -10.35 -36.10
CA ASP A 233 15.58 -10.59 -34.76
C ASP A 233 17.10 -10.84 -34.72
N SER A 234 17.85 -10.00 -34.00
CA SER A 234 19.31 -10.15 -33.85
C SER A 234 19.69 -11.45 -33.16
N ALA A 235 18.91 -11.85 -32.14
CA ALA A 235 19.13 -13.09 -31.41
C ALA A 235 18.93 -14.36 -32.26
N GLN A 236 18.26 -14.23 -33.41
CA GLN A 236 18.08 -15.30 -34.42
C GLN A 236 18.97 -15.07 -35.64
N ASN A 237 20.14 -14.47 -35.48
CA ASN A 237 21.07 -14.13 -36.58
C ASN A 237 20.42 -13.25 -37.68
N GLY A 238 19.55 -12.34 -37.33
CA GLY A 238 18.85 -11.45 -38.28
C GLY A 238 17.75 -12.15 -39.06
N ALA A 239 17.21 -13.27 -38.57
CA ALA A 239 16.09 -13.96 -39.23
C ALA A 239 14.88 -13.06 -39.35
N LEU A 240 14.15 -13.17 -40.44
CA LEU A 240 12.89 -12.46 -40.68
C LEU A 240 11.80 -13.15 -39.86
N ILE A 241 11.28 -12.45 -38.84
CA ILE A 241 10.23 -12.95 -37.92
C ILE A 241 8.85 -12.34 -38.22
N GLY A 242 8.79 -11.29 -39.04
CA GLY A 242 7.54 -10.68 -39.50
C GLY A 242 7.70 -9.90 -40.78
N ASP A 243 6.73 -10.03 -41.70
CA ASP A 243 6.62 -9.27 -42.94
C ASP A 243 5.17 -8.88 -43.11
N TYR A 244 4.90 -7.56 -43.21
CA TYR A 244 3.56 -7.01 -43.23
C TYR A 244 3.44 -5.93 -44.30
N ASP A 245 2.33 -5.98 -45.05
CA ASP A 245 1.93 -4.88 -45.93
C ASP A 245 0.97 -3.96 -45.16
N LEU A 246 1.35 -2.70 -45.02
CA LEU A 246 0.62 -1.65 -44.31
C LEU A 246 0.00 -0.70 -45.36
N VAL A 247 -1.29 -0.43 -45.26
CA VAL A 247 -1.98 0.58 -46.08
C VAL A 247 -2.52 1.65 -45.14
N PHE A 248 -2.29 2.92 -45.51
CA PHE A 248 -2.76 4.08 -44.76
C PHE A 248 -3.93 4.76 -45.44
N ASP A 249 -4.85 5.30 -44.69
CA ASP A 249 -6.01 6.02 -45.18
C ASP A 249 -5.59 7.41 -45.68
N ALA A 250 -6.06 7.79 -46.87
CA ALA A 250 -5.86 9.11 -47.47
C ALA A 250 -7.12 9.98 -47.40
N THR A 251 -8.20 9.51 -46.78
CA THR A 251 -9.46 10.25 -46.70
C THR A 251 -9.36 11.43 -45.75
N ARG A 252 -10.21 12.43 -45.93
CA ARG A 252 -10.25 13.60 -45.03
C ARG A 252 -10.65 13.25 -43.57
N ALA A 253 -11.39 12.17 -43.40
CA ALA A 253 -11.90 11.77 -42.06
C ALA A 253 -10.83 11.05 -41.25
N ASN A 254 -10.06 10.14 -41.87
CA ASN A 254 -9.12 9.25 -41.17
C ASN A 254 -7.69 9.33 -41.74
N GLY A 255 -7.39 10.39 -42.50
CA GLY A 255 -6.12 10.51 -43.20
C GLY A 255 -4.90 10.35 -42.33
N GLY A 256 -3.99 9.51 -42.79
CA GLY A 256 -2.75 9.19 -42.09
C GLY A 256 -2.85 8.06 -41.08
N THR A 257 -4.02 7.48 -40.79
CA THR A 257 -4.18 6.32 -39.92
C THR A 257 -4.08 5.00 -40.70
N LEU A 258 -3.86 3.88 -40.01
CA LEU A 258 -3.87 2.55 -40.62
C LEU A 258 -5.26 2.25 -41.22
N ALA A 259 -5.31 1.87 -42.48
CA ALA A 259 -6.52 1.39 -43.17
C ALA A 259 -6.58 -0.14 -43.21
N SER A 260 -5.42 -0.80 -43.44
CA SER A 260 -5.31 -2.26 -43.36
C SER A 260 -3.88 -2.70 -43.06
N VAL A 261 -3.78 -3.88 -42.46
CA VAL A 261 -2.52 -4.58 -42.21
C VAL A 261 -2.67 -6.02 -42.67
N THR A 262 -1.83 -6.43 -43.60
CA THR A 262 -1.82 -7.79 -44.16
C THR A 262 -0.52 -8.48 -43.80
N ALA A 263 -0.59 -9.61 -43.09
CA ALA A 263 0.59 -10.42 -42.79
C ALA A 263 0.99 -11.23 -44.02
N VAL A 264 2.24 -11.08 -44.48
CA VAL A 264 2.88 -11.88 -45.51
C VAL A 264 3.66 -13.04 -44.88
N ALA A 265 4.35 -12.76 -43.78
CA ALA A 265 5.01 -13.76 -42.96
C ALA A 265 4.98 -13.31 -41.47
N GLY A 266 5.05 -14.28 -40.55
CA GLY A 266 4.91 -14.04 -39.10
C GLY A 266 3.48 -14.20 -38.60
N GLY A 267 3.21 -13.72 -37.37
CA GLY A 267 1.88 -13.80 -36.75
C GLY A 267 0.87 -12.83 -37.39
N ALA A 268 -0.41 -13.20 -37.36
CA ALA A 268 -1.48 -12.38 -37.89
C ALA A 268 -1.67 -11.07 -37.08
N TYR A 269 -2.12 -10.03 -37.80
CA TYR A 269 -2.57 -8.79 -37.14
C TYR A 269 -3.94 -8.98 -36.49
N ASN A 270 -4.03 -8.60 -35.24
CA ASN A 270 -5.30 -8.58 -34.50
C ASN A 270 -5.91 -7.16 -34.53
N ALA A 271 -6.93 -6.98 -35.37
CA ALA A 271 -7.57 -5.68 -35.54
C ALA A 271 -8.30 -5.16 -34.27
N ALA A 272 -8.75 -6.05 -33.39
CA ALA A 272 -9.44 -5.65 -32.15
C ALA A 272 -8.52 -4.91 -31.19
N ASN A 273 -7.24 -5.31 -31.14
CA ASN A 273 -6.25 -4.78 -30.19
C ASN A 273 -5.18 -3.91 -30.90
N GLY A 274 -5.03 -4.00 -32.23
CA GLY A 274 -3.97 -3.35 -32.98
C GLY A 274 -2.59 -3.99 -32.77
N THR A 275 -2.55 -5.33 -32.60
CA THR A 275 -1.35 -6.06 -32.21
C THR A 275 -0.88 -7.07 -33.25
N LEU A 276 0.43 -7.28 -33.29
CA LEU A 276 1.11 -8.35 -34.03
C LEU A 276 1.67 -9.37 -33.04
N ALA A 277 1.52 -10.66 -33.32
CA ALA A 277 2.15 -11.73 -32.58
C ALA A 277 3.47 -12.12 -33.27
N LEU A 278 4.60 -11.77 -32.68
CA LEU A 278 5.95 -12.12 -33.15
C LEU A 278 6.53 -13.25 -32.31
N THR A 279 7.46 -14.01 -32.88
CA THR A 279 8.22 -15.03 -32.12
C THR A 279 9.70 -14.67 -32.20
N VAL A 280 10.21 -14.13 -31.10
CA VAL A 280 11.63 -13.83 -30.92
C VAL A 280 12.36 -15.07 -30.35
N ALA A 281 13.69 -15.03 -30.25
CA ALA A 281 14.46 -16.14 -29.70
C ALA A 281 14.03 -16.54 -28.27
N GLY A 282 13.58 -15.56 -27.46
CA GLY A 282 13.08 -15.75 -26.10
C GLY A 282 11.66 -16.29 -25.98
N GLY A 283 10.89 -16.37 -27.08
CA GLY A 283 9.50 -16.81 -27.08
C GLY A 283 8.53 -15.81 -27.74
N PRO A 284 7.24 -15.83 -27.38
CA PRO A 284 6.24 -14.97 -27.99
C PRO A 284 6.40 -13.50 -27.50
N LEU A 285 6.35 -12.56 -28.45
CA LEU A 285 6.33 -11.12 -28.22
C LEU A 285 5.12 -10.49 -28.90
N THR A 286 4.35 -9.72 -28.17
CA THR A 286 3.20 -8.97 -28.70
C THR A 286 3.60 -7.53 -28.99
N MET A 287 3.59 -7.13 -30.28
CA MET A 287 3.88 -5.76 -30.67
C MET A 287 2.59 -5.02 -31.02
N THR A 288 2.28 -3.95 -30.31
CA THR A 288 1.16 -3.05 -30.61
C THR A 288 1.61 -2.01 -31.62
N ILE A 289 0.96 -1.97 -32.78
CA ILE A 289 1.25 -1.01 -33.87
C ILE A 289 0.11 -0.01 -34.09
N GLY A 290 -1.01 -0.14 -33.40
CA GLY A 290 -2.20 0.69 -33.51
C GLY A 290 -3.37 -0.04 -34.16
N LYS A 291 -4.59 0.43 -33.86
CA LYS A 291 -5.83 -0.08 -34.45
C LYS A 291 -6.09 0.61 -35.81
N ILE A 292 -6.88 -0.03 -36.66
CA ILE A 292 -7.36 0.58 -37.90
C ILE A 292 -8.20 1.82 -37.55
N GLY A 293 -7.91 2.95 -38.22
CA GLY A 293 -8.59 4.23 -37.99
C GLY A 293 -8.19 4.97 -36.70
N ASP A 294 -7.23 4.47 -35.91
CA ASP A 294 -6.74 5.14 -34.70
C ASP A 294 -5.43 5.90 -35.00
N GLY A 295 -5.36 7.14 -34.58
CA GLY A 295 -4.14 7.96 -34.68
C GLY A 295 -3.05 7.62 -33.66
N LYS A 296 -3.27 6.61 -32.82
CA LYS A 296 -2.28 6.07 -31.88
C LYS A 296 -1.58 4.85 -32.51
N GLY A 297 -0.25 4.85 -32.51
CA GLY A 297 0.56 3.79 -33.14
C GLY A 297 1.23 4.26 -34.41
N LEU A 298 1.16 3.45 -35.51
CA LEU A 298 1.72 3.83 -36.80
C LEU A 298 0.82 4.83 -37.51
N THR A 299 1.44 5.91 -37.97
CA THR A 299 0.77 6.95 -38.80
C THR A 299 1.58 7.25 -40.04
N GLN A 300 0.94 7.81 -41.07
CA GLN A 300 1.59 8.30 -42.28
C GLN A 300 1.22 9.76 -42.52
N LEU A 301 2.09 10.67 -42.06
CA LEU A 301 1.83 12.11 -42.13
C LEU A 301 3.08 12.88 -42.58
N SER A 302 2.86 13.94 -43.35
CA SER A 302 3.92 14.87 -43.76
C SER A 302 5.11 14.19 -44.46
N ASP A 303 6.32 14.65 -44.21
CA ASP A 303 7.58 14.27 -44.84
C ASP A 303 8.62 13.69 -43.87
N SER A 304 8.31 13.61 -42.59
CA SER A 304 9.27 13.18 -41.56
C SER A 304 9.07 11.74 -41.08
N PHE A 305 10.18 11.01 -40.96
CA PHE A 305 10.25 9.73 -40.29
C PHE A 305 10.59 9.97 -38.82
N ALA A 306 9.62 9.77 -37.92
CA ALA A 306 9.80 10.12 -36.53
C ALA A 306 9.13 9.10 -35.58
N PRO A 307 9.91 8.45 -34.69
CA PRO A 307 9.32 7.71 -33.58
C PRO A 307 8.50 8.65 -32.68
N THR A 308 7.26 8.27 -32.37
CA THR A 308 6.36 9.04 -31.50
C THR A 308 6.27 8.46 -30.09
N SER A 309 6.29 7.12 -29.98
CA SER A 309 6.25 6.42 -28.70
C SER A 309 6.72 4.98 -28.87
N ILE A 310 7.84 4.63 -28.24
CA ILE A 310 8.35 3.26 -28.20
C ILE A 310 8.46 2.88 -26.73
N THR A 311 7.67 1.87 -26.31
CA THR A 311 7.70 1.36 -24.93
C THR A 311 7.77 -0.17 -24.93
N LYS A 312 8.39 -0.73 -23.91
CA LYS A 312 8.52 -2.19 -23.71
C LYS A 312 8.36 -2.53 -22.24
N ASP A 313 7.92 -3.74 -21.94
CA ASP A 313 7.75 -4.25 -20.57
C ASP A 313 9.00 -4.94 -20.01
N GLY A 314 9.96 -5.31 -20.86
CA GLY A 314 11.21 -5.93 -20.46
C GLY A 314 12.21 -4.96 -19.84
N SER A 315 13.06 -5.49 -18.96
CA SER A 315 14.15 -4.76 -18.31
C SER A 315 15.46 -5.53 -18.33
N PRO A 316 16.62 -4.83 -18.40
CA PRO A 316 17.91 -5.47 -18.27
C PRO A 316 18.10 -6.05 -16.87
N VAL A 317 19.05 -6.99 -16.73
CA VAL A 317 19.49 -7.44 -15.41
C VAL A 317 20.18 -6.29 -14.70
N GLY A 318 19.67 -5.91 -13.53
CA GLY A 318 20.21 -4.85 -12.69
C GLY A 318 20.27 -5.26 -11.24
N ASN A 319 21.14 -4.61 -10.46
CA ASN A 319 21.22 -4.81 -9.02
C ASN A 319 20.29 -3.83 -8.31
N LEU A 320 19.64 -4.29 -7.25
CA LEU A 320 18.77 -3.45 -6.42
C LEU A 320 19.60 -2.35 -5.73
N THR A 321 19.23 -1.10 -5.94
CA THR A 321 19.89 0.07 -5.32
C THR A 321 19.08 0.71 -4.21
N ALA A 322 17.74 0.77 -4.36
CA ALA A 322 16.87 1.37 -3.36
C ALA A 322 15.49 0.69 -3.36
N VAL A 323 14.84 0.74 -2.21
CA VAL A 323 13.42 0.37 -2.06
C VAL A 323 12.73 1.50 -1.34
N GLU A 324 11.64 2.00 -1.91
CA GLU A 324 10.87 3.10 -1.37
C GLU A 324 9.38 2.74 -1.32
N VAL A 325 8.67 3.39 -0.41
CA VAL A 325 7.21 3.23 -0.26
C VAL A 325 6.56 4.57 -0.50
N ASP A 326 5.60 4.60 -1.42
CA ASP A 326 4.85 5.81 -1.75
C ASP A 326 3.61 6.00 -0.86
N ASP A 327 2.96 7.16 -1.00
CA ASP A 327 1.76 7.54 -0.23
C ASP A 327 0.57 6.60 -0.46
N ASN A 328 0.52 5.88 -1.57
CA ASN A 328 -0.51 4.90 -1.93
C ASN A 328 -0.16 3.47 -1.47
N GLY A 329 0.95 3.31 -0.77
CA GLY A 329 1.41 2.03 -0.24
C GLY A 329 2.15 1.14 -1.25
N TYR A 330 2.48 1.63 -2.44
CA TYR A 330 3.29 0.86 -3.38
C TYR A 330 4.74 0.81 -2.95
N ILE A 331 5.28 -0.40 -2.86
CA ILE A 331 6.71 -0.64 -2.65
C ILE A 331 7.36 -0.70 -4.02
N THR A 332 8.23 0.26 -4.30
CA THR A 332 8.96 0.37 -5.56
C THR A 332 10.43 0.04 -5.35
N ALA A 333 10.93 -0.93 -6.11
CA ALA A 333 12.34 -1.28 -6.19
C ALA A 333 12.99 -0.48 -7.33
N SER A 334 14.12 0.16 -7.07
CA SER A 334 14.94 0.87 -8.05
C SER A 334 16.24 0.11 -8.27
N TYR A 335 16.65 -0.02 -9.54
CA TYR A 335 17.84 -0.76 -9.96
C TYR A 335 18.91 0.16 -10.52
N ASP A 336 20.17 -0.29 -10.51
CA ASP A 336 21.35 0.47 -11.02
C ASP A 336 21.27 0.80 -12.52
N THR A 337 20.40 0.10 -13.24
CA THR A 337 20.08 0.35 -14.66
C THR A 337 19.12 1.54 -14.87
N GLY A 338 18.62 2.17 -13.79
CA GLY A 338 17.60 3.20 -13.83
C GLY A 338 16.17 2.65 -13.98
N PHE A 339 15.99 1.34 -14.05
CA PHE A 339 14.69 0.71 -14.07
C PHE A 339 14.07 0.73 -12.68
N THR A 340 12.75 0.97 -12.60
CA THR A 340 11.97 0.93 -11.35
C THR A 340 10.79 -0.02 -11.51
N ARG A 341 10.52 -0.82 -10.49
CA ARG A 341 9.42 -1.80 -10.50
C ARG A 341 8.64 -1.76 -9.19
N ARG A 342 7.32 -1.77 -9.29
CA ARG A 342 6.45 -2.05 -8.15
C ARG A 342 6.50 -3.53 -7.84
N ILE A 343 6.81 -3.87 -6.59
CA ILE A 343 6.95 -5.27 -6.14
C ILE A 343 5.81 -5.69 -5.21
N TYR A 344 5.29 -4.77 -4.39
CA TYR A 344 4.15 -4.99 -3.50
C TYR A 344 3.30 -3.73 -3.38
N GLN A 345 2.08 -3.90 -2.89
CA GLN A 345 1.27 -2.82 -2.33
C GLN A 345 0.90 -3.17 -0.90
N ILE A 346 1.15 -2.26 0.03
CA ILE A 346 0.75 -2.38 1.43
C ILE A 346 -0.66 -1.82 1.57
N PRO A 347 -1.67 -2.65 1.85
CA PRO A 347 -2.99 -2.14 2.17
C PRO A 347 -3.02 -1.54 3.57
N VAL A 348 -3.96 -0.63 3.78
CA VAL A 348 -4.28 -0.09 5.10
C VAL A 348 -5.51 -0.81 5.62
N VAL A 349 -5.40 -1.38 6.82
CA VAL A 349 -6.49 -2.07 7.50
C VAL A 349 -7.33 -1.05 8.25
N ASP A 350 -8.64 -1.04 8.02
CA ASP A 350 -9.60 -0.25 8.79
C ASP A 350 -10.62 -1.15 9.47
N VAL A 351 -11.11 -0.70 10.63
CA VAL A 351 -12.17 -1.33 11.40
C VAL A 351 -13.22 -0.30 11.80
N PRO A 352 -14.50 -0.69 11.94
CA PRO A 352 -15.57 0.24 12.31
C PRO A 352 -15.32 0.99 13.63
N SER A 353 -14.82 0.27 14.67
CA SER A 353 -14.55 0.82 15.99
C SER A 353 -13.11 0.53 16.44
N PRO A 354 -12.14 1.43 16.14
CA PRO A 354 -10.73 1.20 16.47
C PRO A 354 -10.47 1.03 17.98
N ASN A 355 -11.23 1.72 18.83
CA ASN A 355 -11.08 1.64 20.28
C ASN A 355 -11.58 0.29 20.87
N GLY A 356 -12.33 -0.50 20.09
CA GLY A 356 -12.73 -1.86 20.45
C GLY A 356 -11.67 -2.93 20.16
N LEU A 357 -10.55 -2.59 19.54
CA LEU A 357 -9.47 -3.53 19.26
C LEU A 357 -8.80 -4.06 20.53
N ILE A 358 -8.38 -5.32 20.51
CA ILE A 358 -7.56 -5.91 21.56
C ILE A 358 -6.12 -5.48 21.36
N ALA A 359 -5.56 -4.77 22.35
CA ALA A 359 -4.16 -4.40 22.34
C ALA A 359 -3.29 -5.61 22.74
N LEU A 360 -2.26 -5.86 21.96
CA LEU A 360 -1.24 -6.88 22.18
C LEU A 360 0.13 -6.22 22.47
N ASN A 361 1.15 -7.04 22.66
CA ASN A 361 2.52 -6.55 22.83
C ASN A 361 3.04 -5.87 21.55
N ASN A 362 4.11 -5.08 21.68
CA ASN A 362 4.80 -4.41 20.56
C ASN A 362 3.91 -3.45 19.74
N GLN A 363 2.99 -2.74 20.41
CA GLN A 363 2.06 -1.77 19.79
C GLN A 363 1.25 -2.39 18.65
N THR A 364 0.87 -3.67 18.79
CA THR A 364 0.00 -4.36 17.85
C THR A 364 -1.41 -4.50 18.38
N PHE A 365 -2.34 -4.62 17.45
CA PHE A 365 -3.78 -4.72 17.72
C PHE A 365 -4.37 -5.89 16.96
N GLN A 366 -5.40 -6.49 17.52
CA GLN A 366 -6.16 -7.57 16.92
C GLN A 366 -7.65 -7.23 16.92
N VAL A 367 -8.38 -7.68 15.91
CA VAL A 367 -9.84 -7.53 15.84
C VAL A 367 -10.54 -8.25 16.98
N SER A 368 -11.62 -7.64 17.45
CA SER A 368 -12.51 -8.18 18.47
C SER A 368 -13.97 -8.07 18.01
N PRO A 369 -14.91 -8.68 18.72
CA PRO A 369 -16.33 -8.43 18.47
C PRO A 369 -16.74 -6.96 18.59
N ASP A 370 -16.05 -6.20 19.48
CA ASP A 370 -16.34 -4.79 19.74
C ASP A 370 -15.74 -3.85 18.67
N SER A 371 -14.65 -4.27 18.00
CA SER A 371 -14.07 -3.51 16.89
C SER A 371 -14.81 -3.68 15.57
N GLY A 372 -15.57 -4.76 15.43
CA GLY A 372 -16.11 -5.19 14.16
C GLY A 372 -15.09 -5.85 13.24
N SER A 373 -15.53 -6.26 12.05
CA SER A 373 -14.69 -6.89 11.04
C SER A 373 -13.74 -5.89 10.37
N PHE A 374 -12.54 -6.34 10.01
CA PHE A 374 -11.59 -5.52 9.28
C PHE A 374 -11.92 -5.46 7.78
N PHE A 375 -11.44 -4.40 7.13
CA PHE A 375 -11.46 -4.25 5.68
C PHE A 375 -10.12 -3.67 5.21
N LEU A 376 -9.61 -4.18 4.08
CA LEU A 376 -8.34 -3.77 3.48
C LEU A 376 -8.60 -2.71 2.41
N TRP A 377 -8.06 -1.51 2.61
CA TRP A 377 -8.14 -0.39 1.68
C TRP A 377 -6.79 -0.15 0.99
N ASN A 378 -6.79 0.45 -0.20
CA ASN A 378 -5.57 1.07 -0.67
C ASN A 378 -5.26 2.29 0.23
N ALA A 379 -4.00 2.54 0.51
CA ALA A 379 -3.63 3.72 1.30
C ALA A 379 -4.12 5.00 0.62
N GLY A 380 -4.75 5.87 1.40
CA GLY A 380 -5.34 7.13 0.92
C GLY A 380 -6.71 7.00 0.26
N ASP A 381 -7.26 5.78 0.11
CA ASP A 381 -8.59 5.58 -0.42
C ASP A 381 -9.63 5.44 0.70
N GLY A 382 -10.87 5.86 0.43
CA GLY A 382 -12.01 5.74 1.34
C GLY A 382 -11.78 6.46 2.68
N PRO A 383 -11.95 5.78 3.84
CA PRO A 383 -11.77 6.39 5.16
C PRO A 383 -10.33 6.40 5.62
N THR A 384 -9.40 5.76 4.88
CA THR A 384 -8.03 5.52 5.35
C THR A 384 -7.08 6.66 5.00
N GLY A 385 -6.07 6.83 5.86
CA GLY A 385 -4.97 7.75 5.63
C GLY A 385 -3.96 7.25 4.61
N ALA A 386 -3.10 8.14 4.14
CA ALA A 386 -1.99 7.81 3.28
C ALA A 386 -0.88 7.09 4.08
N LEU A 387 -0.11 6.25 3.40
CA LEU A 387 1.09 5.67 3.96
C LEU A 387 2.25 6.67 3.83
N LYS A 388 3.10 6.75 4.84
CA LYS A 388 4.31 7.57 4.81
C LYS A 388 5.54 6.70 5.06
N GLY A 389 6.42 6.65 4.06
CA GLY A 389 7.80 6.20 4.22
C GLY A 389 8.64 7.28 4.91
N TYR A 390 9.84 6.93 5.35
CA TYR A 390 10.75 7.82 6.09
C TYR A 390 10.11 8.45 7.33
N ALA A 391 9.09 7.82 7.92
CA ALA A 391 8.36 8.36 9.05
C ALA A 391 7.92 7.27 10.03
N ARG A 392 7.84 7.65 11.31
CA ARG A 392 7.24 6.83 12.37
C ARG A 392 6.21 7.65 13.13
N GLU A 393 5.14 7.00 13.59
CA GLU A 393 4.18 7.64 14.47
C GLU A 393 4.77 7.70 15.88
N GLY A 394 4.85 8.89 16.47
CA GLY A 394 5.23 9.08 17.86
C GLY A 394 4.15 8.58 18.84
N SER A 395 4.38 8.77 20.12
CA SER A 395 3.35 8.49 21.14
C SER A 395 2.16 9.45 20.99
N ALA A 396 0.94 8.94 21.14
CA ALA A 396 -0.28 9.76 21.23
C ALA A 396 -0.43 10.46 22.60
N THR A 397 0.56 10.35 23.49
CA THR A 397 0.53 10.91 24.84
C THR A 397 1.02 12.35 24.86
N ASP A 398 0.17 13.27 25.34
CA ASP A 398 0.58 14.62 25.73
C ASP A 398 0.98 14.61 27.22
N VAL A 399 2.28 14.71 27.48
CA VAL A 399 2.86 14.67 28.83
C VAL A 399 2.34 15.83 29.71
N ALA A 400 2.13 17.02 29.13
CA ALA A 400 1.66 18.18 29.91
C ALA A 400 0.21 17.98 30.36
N ALA A 401 -0.63 17.44 29.48
CA ALA A 401 -2.00 17.08 29.82
C ALA A 401 -2.04 15.96 30.87
N GLU A 402 -1.21 14.92 30.73
CA GLU A 402 -1.16 13.81 31.67
C GLU A 402 -0.65 14.25 33.05
N LEU A 403 0.34 15.15 33.16
CA LEU A 403 0.79 15.72 34.41
C LEU A 403 -0.31 16.54 35.11
N THR A 404 -1.09 17.28 34.37
CA THR A 404 -2.25 18.00 34.88
C THR A 404 -3.31 17.04 35.44
N ASN A 405 -3.61 15.98 34.69
CA ASN A 405 -4.52 14.91 35.09
C ASN A 405 -4.01 14.19 36.36
N LEU A 406 -2.69 13.98 36.44
CA LEU A 406 -2.04 13.39 37.60
C LEU A 406 -2.32 14.21 38.88
N ILE A 407 -2.09 15.53 38.85
CA ILE A 407 -2.32 16.43 40.00
C ILE A 407 -3.79 16.43 40.41
N GLN A 408 -4.70 16.47 39.45
CA GLN A 408 -6.15 16.41 39.70
C GLN A 408 -6.54 15.07 40.34
N THR A 409 -6.02 13.96 39.84
CA THR A 409 -6.29 12.61 40.35
C THR A 409 -5.72 12.43 41.75
N GLN A 410 -4.52 12.94 42.03
CA GLN A 410 -3.93 12.95 43.40
C GLN A 410 -4.79 13.72 44.39
N ARG A 411 -5.30 14.91 44.01
CA ARG A 411 -6.21 15.69 44.85
C ARG A 411 -7.52 14.96 45.11
N ALA A 412 -8.11 14.33 44.09
CA ALA A 412 -9.32 13.53 44.23
C ALA A 412 -9.10 12.30 45.13
N TYR A 413 -7.97 11.63 44.96
CA TYR A 413 -7.58 10.51 45.81
C TYR A 413 -7.45 10.94 47.29
N SER A 414 -6.73 12.03 47.57
CA SER A 414 -6.57 12.58 48.91
C SER A 414 -7.92 13.00 49.55
N SER A 415 -8.83 13.57 48.73
CA SER A 415 -10.15 13.94 49.20
C SER A 415 -11.00 12.72 49.57
N ASN A 416 -10.98 11.66 48.77
CA ASN A 416 -11.67 10.42 49.09
C ASN A 416 -11.08 9.72 50.35
N ALA A 417 -9.75 9.75 50.52
CA ALA A 417 -9.10 9.24 51.71
C ALA A 417 -9.55 9.99 52.97
N LYS A 418 -9.69 11.34 52.88
CA LYS A 418 -10.17 12.17 53.98
C LYS A 418 -11.64 11.89 54.34
N VAL A 419 -12.49 11.60 53.36
CA VAL A 419 -13.87 11.14 53.59
C VAL A 419 -13.89 9.85 54.42
N ILE A 420 -13.02 8.88 54.10
CA ILE A 420 -12.93 7.62 54.83
C ILE A 420 -12.46 7.87 56.29
N GLN A 421 -11.44 8.72 56.48
CA GLN A 421 -10.99 9.09 57.80
C GLN A 421 -12.12 9.71 58.64
N THR A 422 -12.85 10.68 58.06
CA THR A 422 -13.97 11.32 58.77
C THR A 422 -15.06 10.32 59.11
N VAL A 423 -15.36 9.37 58.24
CA VAL A 423 -16.34 8.30 58.51
C VAL A 423 -15.85 7.38 59.64
N ASP A 424 -14.55 7.03 59.66
CA ASP A 424 -13.96 6.24 60.75
C ASP A 424 -14.02 6.98 62.10
N GLU A 425 -13.68 8.27 62.15
CA GLU A 425 -13.81 9.11 63.33
C GLU A 425 -15.26 9.17 63.82
N MET A 426 -16.25 9.33 62.93
CA MET A 426 -17.68 9.28 63.27
C MET A 426 -18.12 7.94 63.83
N LEU A 427 -17.57 6.83 63.33
CA LEU A 427 -17.85 5.48 63.84
C LEU A 427 -17.26 5.30 65.27
N GLN A 428 -16.03 5.78 65.52
CA GLN A 428 -15.39 5.73 66.78
C GLN A 428 -16.17 6.55 67.83
N GLU A 429 -16.59 7.77 67.44
CA GLU A 429 -17.40 8.62 68.36
C GLU A 429 -18.73 7.93 68.69
N THR A 430 -19.42 7.34 67.71
CA THR A 430 -20.69 6.64 67.90
C THR A 430 -20.54 5.40 68.81
N THR A 431 -19.41 4.70 68.74
CA THR A 431 -19.11 3.56 69.64
C THR A 431 -18.76 4.00 71.04
N ASN A 432 -18.10 5.16 71.19
CA ASN A 432 -17.76 5.77 72.51
C ASN A 432 -19.01 6.30 73.23
N ILE A 433 -20.01 6.84 72.55
CA ILE A 433 -21.28 7.32 73.08
C ILE A 433 -22.11 6.13 73.63
N LYS A 434 -21.92 4.92 73.15
CA LYS A 434 -22.68 3.73 73.51
C LYS A 434 -22.08 3.01 74.74
N ARG A 435 -20.97 3.47 75.26
CA ARG A 435 -20.37 3.07 76.60
C ARG A 435 -20.78 4.04 77.68
#